data_d19e829cc969879e54a3740b1356ff1a
#
_entry.id   d19e829cc969879e54a3740b1356ff1a
#
_cell.length_a   1.000
_cell.length_b   1.000
_cell.length_c   1.000
_cell.angle_alpha   90.00
_cell.angle_beta   90.00
_cell.angle_gamma   90.00
#
_symmetry.space_group_name_H-M   'P 1'
#
loop_
_entity.id
_entity.type
_entity.pdbx_description
1 polymer ?
#
loop_
_entity_poly.entity_id
_entity_poly.type
_entity_poly.pdbx_seq_one_letter_code
_entity_poly.pdbx_strand_id
1 'polypeptide(L)'
;MKKILVFYGSYGGGHLSAAKAISSYLEQKYEKDVEVKIVDCIEYINKYINKVSTEAYKELAKKAPWAWKRIYKQSQNGALSHISTTTNILMSTKLNLLLQEFKPDLIVSTHPFATQMCAYLKKKEKIDCKLATILTDYHIHPQWLVLSQYVNYFFVSNDTMKVDMIKEGIAEEKIFVTGIPVSERFLQEFDSDEIHKSFGLNPEKPTILFFAGGEFGLGRNTTFMVLKALIRMFKELQIVAISGRNKKMNKKFNDLVVSTKSEERIKILEFTDKVPELMSISLGVITKPGGLTISECLVSKLPIVVINPIPGQEEENAEFLVNNNVAVWIKPEDKIARTLKYLSRNTDKLKQMSETAALLSKPNATEDICKILIHEFEDIVKTPNQIVISVLIKSKGKYLFIKPKSKSKSNILYLVGGPLPNDQMLDTSLQTLVANGLNINLKSIKPYDFDSDIQKFKGRESQIIYLRYLAEIANPKDVYATFDNFELIWLSKDEIEHNNYSESTIRFLKKLKLLK
;
A
#
# COMPACT_ATOMS: atom_id res chain seq x y z
N MET A 1 -7.13 -16.32 16.43
CA MET A 1 -6.62 -14.95 16.35
C MET A 1 -5.25 -14.98 15.69
N LYS A 2 -5.07 -14.28 14.58
CA LYS A 2 -3.82 -14.25 13.84
C LYS A 2 -2.87 -13.21 14.42
N LYS A 3 -1.59 -13.53 14.45
CA LYS A 3 -0.57 -12.68 15.08
C LYS A 3 0.17 -11.86 14.02
N ILE A 4 0.06 -10.55 14.10
CA ILE A 4 0.71 -9.62 13.18
C ILE A 4 1.77 -8.82 13.96
N LEU A 5 3.02 -8.89 13.50
CA LEU A 5 4.12 -8.14 14.07
C LEU A 5 4.50 -7.00 13.14
N VAL A 6 4.34 -5.77 13.61
CA VAL A 6 4.64 -4.57 12.83
C VAL A 6 5.96 -3.97 13.30
N PHE A 7 6.95 -3.96 12.41
CA PHE A 7 8.27 -3.38 12.67
C PHE A 7 8.41 -1.98 12.10
N TYR A 8 9.03 -1.11 12.88
CA TYR A 8 9.55 0.18 12.44
C TYR A 8 10.98 0.39 12.93
N GLY A 9 11.62 1.48 12.52
CA GLY A 9 12.93 1.90 13.02
C GLY A 9 12.94 3.37 13.43
N SER A 10 13.65 3.71 14.49
CA SER A 10 13.71 5.06 15.08
C SER A 10 14.50 6.11 14.25
N TYR A 11 14.73 5.90 12.96
CA TYR A 11 15.39 6.84 12.07
C TYR A 11 14.46 7.95 11.54
N GLY A 12 13.63 8.51 12.38
CA GLY A 12 12.65 9.55 12.06
C GLY A 12 11.23 9.16 12.44
N GLY A 13 10.31 10.14 12.43
CA GLY A 13 8.92 9.91 12.82
C GLY A 13 8.07 9.14 11.78
N GLY A 14 8.47 9.18 10.50
CA GLY A 14 7.67 8.65 9.40
C GLY A 14 7.41 7.15 9.50
N HIS A 15 8.45 6.35 9.71
CA HIS A 15 8.32 4.89 9.84
C HIS A 15 7.39 4.49 10.99
N LEU A 16 7.50 5.17 12.14
CA LEU A 16 6.63 4.94 13.29
C LEU A 16 5.18 5.32 12.97
N SER A 17 4.95 6.46 12.32
CA SER A 17 3.59 6.90 12.00
C SER A 17 2.91 5.99 10.98
N ALA A 18 3.63 5.53 9.96
CA ALA A 18 3.13 4.52 9.02
C ALA A 18 2.81 3.19 9.73
N ALA A 19 3.70 2.72 10.61
CA ALA A 19 3.45 1.52 11.41
C ALA A 19 2.24 1.67 12.34
N LYS A 20 2.07 2.84 12.97
CA LYS A 20 0.89 3.14 13.81
C LYS A 20 -0.40 3.19 13.00
N ALA A 21 -0.38 3.77 11.79
CA ALA A 21 -1.57 3.81 10.94
C ALA A 21 -2.06 2.38 10.63
N ILE A 22 -1.17 1.48 10.25
CA ILE A 22 -1.49 0.06 10.00
C ILE A 22 -1.99 -0.63 11.28
N SER A 23 -1.25 -0.49 12.39
CA SER A 23 -1.60 -1.17 13.65
C SER A 23 -2.97 -0.71 14.16
N SER A 24 -3.21 0.60 14.20
CA SER A 24 -4.48 1.15 14.69
C SER A 24 -5.66 0.73 13.81
N TYR A 25 -5.49 0.70 12.49
CA TYR A 25 -6.54 0.23 11.58
C TYR A 25 -6.85 -1.25 11.82
N LEU A 26 -5.83 -2.09 11.93
CA LEU A 26 -6.00 -3.52 12.18
C LEU A 26 -6.69 -3.78 13.53
N GLU A 27 -6.26 -3.10 14.59
CA GLU A 27 -6.86 -3.21 15.93
C GLU A 27 -8.33 -2.76 15.96
N GLN A 28 -8.69 -1.70 15.23
CA GLN A 28 -10.06 -1.18 15.21
C GLN A 28 -11.00 -2.01 14.35
N LYS A 29 -10.55 -2.45 13.18
CA LYS A 29 -11.43 -3.13 12.21
C LYS A 29 -11.45 -4.65 12.35
N TYR A 30 -10.40 -5.24 12.92
CA TYR A 30 -10.21 -6.69 12.99
C TYR A 30 -9.86 -7.18 14.41
N GLU A 31 -10.28 -6.44 15.45
CA GLU A 31 -9.98 -6.71 16.87
C GLU A 31 -10.17 -8.18 17.27
N LYS A 32 -11.22 -8.83 16.75
CA LYS A 32 -11.55 -10.22 17.07
C LYS A 32 -10.71 -11.25 16.29
N ASP A 33 -10.08 -10.84 15.20
CA ASP A 33 -9.42 -11.72 14.24
C ASP A 33 -7.90 -11.68 14.36
N VAL A 34 -7.34 -10.55 14.81
CA VAL A 34 -5.89 -10.33 14.86
C VAL A 34 -5.41 -9.87 16.23
N GLU A 35 -4.19 -10.30 16.59
CA GLU A 35 -3.37 -9.75 17.66
C GLU A 35 -2.23 -8.97 17.01
N VAL A 36 -2.18 -7.65 17.23
CA VAL A 36 -1.15 -6.79 16.63
C VAL A 36 -0.12 -6.40 17.67
N LYS A 37 1.16 -6.51 17.32
CA LYS A 37 2.28 -6.01 18.15
C LYS A 37 3.18 -5.11 17.34
N ILE A 38 3.38 -3.88 17.81
CA ILE A 38 4.27 -2.91 17.17
C ILE A 38 5.61 -2.84 17.91
N VAL A 39 6.73 -2.90 17.18
CA VAL A 39 8.06 -2.99 17.76
C VAL A 39 9.06 -2.12 16.99
N ASP A 40 9.81 -1.30 17.73
CA ASP A 40 11.04 -0.70 17.19
C ASP A 40 12.11 -1.78 17.07
N CYS A 41 12.41 -2.18 15.84
CA CYS A 41 13.36 -3.26 15.58
C CYS A 41 14.78 -2.93 16.07
N ILE A 42 15.18 -1.66 15.99
CA ILE A 42 16.53 -1.22 16.36
C ILE A 42 16.66 -1.10 17.87
N GLU A 43 15.67 -0.54 18.54
CA GLU A 43 15.64 -0.46 20.00
C GLU A 43 15.59 -1.86 20.62
N TYR A 44 14.80 -2.77 20.05
CA TYR A 44 14.71 -4.14 20.54
C TYR A 44 16.03 -4.88 20.44
N ILE A 45 16.76 -4.72 19.34
CA ILE A 45 18.04 -5.40 19.13
C ILE A 45 19.08 -4.93 20.14
N ASN A 46 19.20 -3.63 20.32
CA ASN A 46 20.15 -3.07 21.29
C ASN A 46 19.92 -1.57 21.53
N LYS A 47 19.47 -1.20 22.74
CA LYS A 47 19.29 0.20 23.14
C LYS A 47 20.55 1.07 22.97
N TYR A 48 21.72 0.50 23.21
CA TYR A 48 23.00 1.19 23.03
C TYR A 48 23.33 1.45 21.56
N ILE A 49 23.16 0.46 20.70
CA ILE A 49 23.40 0.59 19.24
C ILE A 49 22.42 1.58 18.65
N ASN A 50 21.15 1.53 19.04
CA ASN A 50 20.15 2.47 18.58
C ASN A 50 20.54 3.92 18.89
N LYS A 51 20.94 4.20 20.14
CA LYS A 51 21.36 5.55 20.54
C LYS A 51 22.57 6.04 19.72
N VAL A 52 23.61 5.23 19.61
CA VAL A 52 24.83 5.59 18.87
C VAL A 52 24.55 5.73 17.38
N SER A 53 23.84 4.80 16.75
CA SER A 53 23.56 4.85 15.32
C SER A 53 22.61 6.00 14.96
N THR A 54 21.59 6.27 15.77
CA THR A 54 20.67 7.37 15.56
C THR A 54 21.34 8.72 15.77
N GLU A 55 22.20 8.85 16.79
CA GLU A 55 22.97 10.07 17.03
C GLU A 55 24.01 10.29 15.92
N ALA A 56 24.75 9.26 15.49
CA ALA A 56 25.69 9.34 14.38
C ALA A 56 25.00 9.75 13.07
N TYR A 57 23.84 9.18 12.77
CA TYR A 57 23.02 9.59 11.62
C TYR A 57 22.64 11.07 11.70
N LYS A 58 22.09 11.50 12.86
CA LYS A 58 21.69 12.89 13.12
C LYS A 58 22.88 13.86 12.96
N GLU A 59 24.02 13.53 13.54
CA GLU A 59 25.21 14.36 13.48
C GLU A 59 25.80 14.44 12.06
N LEU A 60 25.88 13.32 11.36
CA LEU A 60 26.41 13.27 10.00
C LEU A 60 25.52 14.08 9.04
N ALA A 61 24.20 13.84 9.08
CA ALA A 61 23.25 14.57 8.26
C ALA A 61 23.21 16.08 8.56
N LYS A 62 23.48 16.47 9.83
CA LYS A 62 23.50 17.88 10.26
C LYS A 62 24.82 18.59 9.97
N LYS A 63 25.95 17.94 10.26
CA LYS A 63 27.29 18.58 10.24
C LYS A 63 28.00 18.40 8.91
N ALA A 64 27.73 17.31 8.20
CA ALA A 64 28.37 16.99 6.94
C ALA A 64 27.37 16.44 5.89
N PRO A 65 26.41 17.26 5.41
CA PRO A 65 25.41 16.82 4.41
C PRO A 65 26.07 16.28 3.13
N TRP A 66 27.23 16.83 2.74
CA TRP A 66 28.00 16.35 1.59
C TRP A 66 28.56 14.93 1.79
N ALA A 67 29.00 14.60 3.00
CA ALA A 67 29.47 13.26 3.33
C ALA A 67 28.30 12.27 3.36
N TRP A 68 27.16 12.69 3.90
CA TRP A 68 25.92 11.89 3.84
C TRP A 68 25.50 11.62 2.38
N LYS A 69 25.48 12.65 1.53
CA LYS A 69 25.17 12.51 0.10
C LYS A 69 26.12 11.52 -0.60
N ARG A 70 27.41 11.53 -0.25
CA ARG A 70 28.39 10.57 -0.77
C ARG A 70 28.13 9.14 -0.29
N ILE A 71 27.85 8.95 1.00
CA ILE A 71 27.48 7.64 1.57
C ILE A 71 26.21 7.12 0.93
N TYR A 72 25.19 7.97 0.78
CA TYR A 72 23.94 7.63 0.12
C TYR A 72 24.17 7.16 -1.33
N LYS A 73 24.91 7.91 -2.14
CA LYS A 73 25.27 7.51 -3.51
C LYS A 73 26.09 6.22 -3.57
N GLN A 74 27.00 6.00 -2.63
CA GLN A 74 27.77 4.75 -2.56
C GLN A 74 26.89 3.56 -2.14
N SER A 75 25.88 3.79 -1.30
CA SER A 75 24.90 2.75 -0.95
C SER A 75 24.00 2.36 -2.13
N GLN A 76 23.71 3.29 -3.03
CA GLN A 76 23.02 2.99 -4.29
C GLN A 76 23.87 2.13 -5.23
N ASN A 77 25.18 2.31 -5.23
CA ASN A 77 26.11 1.56 -6.11
C ASN A 77 26.53 0.18 -5.55
N GLY A 78 25.88 -0.32 -4.52
CA GLY A 78 26.07 -1.68 -3.99
C GLY A 78 27.28 -1.88 -3.06
N ALA A 79 28.28 -0.96 -3.03
CA ALA A 79 29.50 -1.13 -2.26
C ALA A 79 29.27 -1.17 -0.73
N LEU A 80 28.28 -0.43 -0.21
CA LEU A 80 27.92 -0.41 1.21
C LEU A 80 26.81 -1.42 1.57
N SER A 81 26.15 -2.02 0.58
CA SER A 81 25.11 -3.02 0.81
C SER A 81 25.66 -4.26 1.52
N HIS A 82 26.90 -4.66 1.20
CA HIS A 82 27.56 -5.80 1.84
C HIS A 82 27.88 -5.55 3.32
N ILE A 83 28.30 -4.34 3.70
CA ILE A 83 28.59 -4.00 5.11
C ILE A 83 27.31 -3.95 5.94
N SER A 84 26.25 -3.32 5.41
CA SER A 84 24.94 -3.30 6.08
C SER A 84 24.34 -4.71 6.22
N THR A 85 24.52 -5.55 5.20
CA THR A 85 24.06 -6.94 5.21
C THR A 85 24.74 -7.76 6.30
N THR A 86 26.06 -7.66 6.46
CA THR A 86 26.81 -8.39 7.50
C THR A 86 26.39 -7.97 8.90
N THR A 87 26.23 -6.67 9.13
CA THR A 87 25.73 -6.14 10.42
C THR A 87 24.31 -6.59 10.71
N ASN A 88 23.43 -6.56 9.72
CA ASN A 88 22.04 -7.02 9.85
C ASN A 88 21.97 -8.54 10.12
N ILE A 89 22.87 -9.32 9.57
CA ILE A 89 22.99 -10.76 9.85
C ILE A 89 23.28 -11.01 11.33
N LEU A 90 24.27 -10.32 11.90
CA LEU A 90 24.59 -10.45 13.33
C LEU A 90 23.44 -10.00 14.24
N MET A 91 22.71 -8.98 13.83
CA MET A 91 21.56 -8.46 14.58
C MET A 91 20.31 -9.34 14.46
N SER A 92 20.16 -10.09 13.39
CA SER A 92 19.00 -10.95 13.15
C SER A 92 18.81 -12.04 14.19
N THR A 93 19.89 -12.50 14.84
CA THR A 93 19.82 -13.54 15.90
C THR A 93 19.03 -13.07 17.12
N LYS A 94 19.14 -11.78 17.50
CA LYS A 94 18.33 -11.22 18.60
C LYS A 94 16.87 -11.06 18.20
N LEU A 95 16.63 -10.63 16.98
CA LEU A 95 15.26 -10.54 16.45
C LEU A 95 14.56 -11.90 16.42
N ASN A 96 15.31 -12.97 16.15
CA ASN A 96 14.79 -14.32 16.14
C ASN A 96 14.18 -14.75 17.49
N LEU A 97 14.70 -14.28 18.62
CA LEU A 97 14.11 -14.57 19.94
C LEU A 97 12.69 -14.01 20.05
N LEU A 98 12.48 -12.76 19.64
CA LEU A 98 11.14 -12.14 19.60
C LEU A 98 10.18 -12.92 18.68
N LEU A 99 10.68 -13.34 17.52
CA LEU A 99 9.87 -14.05 16.53
C LEU A 99 9.48 -15.45 17.02
N GLN A 100 10.37 -16.14 17.73
CA GLN A 100 10.07 -17.44 18.33
C GLN A 100 9.10 -17.33 19.52
N GLU A 101 9.19 -16.26 20.31
CA GLU A 101 8.28 -16.00 21.42
C GLU A 101 6.88 -15.59 20.93
N PHE A 102 6.81 -14.61 20.06
CA PHE A 102 5.54 -14.08 19.55
C PHE A 102 4.87 -14.99 18.51
N LYS A 103 5.67 -15.70 17.70
CA LYS A 103 5.23 -16.59 16.60
C LYS A 103 4.25 -15.89 15.66
N PRO A 104 4.68 -14.83 14.94
CA PRO A 104 3.79 -14.09 14.04
C PRO A 104 3.38 -14.96 12.84
N ASP A 105 2.12 -14.84 12.44
CA ASP A 105 1.63 -15.35 11.14
C ASP A 105 2.05 -14.43 9.99
N LEU A 106 2.18 -13.13 10.27
CA LEU A 106 2.58 -12.09 9.33
C LEU A 106 3.50 -11.07 9.99
N ILE A 107 4.54 -10.68 9.28
CA ILE A 107 5.41 -9.54 9.63
C ILE A 107 5.16 -8.43 8.63
N VAL A 108 4.91 -7.23 9.14
CA VAL A 108 4.82 -5.98 8.35
C VAL A 108 5.98 -5.09 8.75
N SER A 109 6.75 -4.62 7.80
CA SER A 109 7.89 -3.74 8.07
C SER A 109 7.75 -2.41 7.34
N THR A 110 7.91 -1.31 8.06
CA THR A 110 7.99 0.04 7.49
C THR A 110 9.43 0.55 7.38
N HIS A 111 10.43 -0.33 7.66
CA HIS A 111 11.84 0.06 7.65
C HIS A 111 12.72 -1.00 6.97
N PRO A 112 13.64 -0.62 6.05
CA PRO A 112 14.42 -1.58 5.27
C PRO A 112 15.25 -2.54 6.12
N PHE A 113 15.81 -2.10 7.26
CA PHE A 113 16.62 -2.98 8.12
C PHE A 113 15.80 -4.10 8.74
N ALA A 114 14.58 -3.83 9.20
CA ALA A 114 13.71 -4.87 9.71
C ALA A 114 13.33 -5.88 8.59
N THR A 115 13.02 -5.37 7.39
CA THR A 115 12.77 -6.21 6.21
C THR A 115 13.95 -7.13 5.92
N GLN A 116 15.17 -6.59 5.85
CA GLN A 116 16.40 -7.36 5.58
C GLN A 116 16.66 -8.44 6.62
N MET A 117 16.51 -8.12 7.91
CA MET A 117 16.72 -9.08 9.00
C MET A 117 15.70 -10.22 8.95
N CYS A 118 14.42 -9.92 8.73
CA CYS A 118 13.38 -10.93 8.59
C CYS A 118 13.58 -11.77 7.32
N ALA A 119 13.93 -11.15 6.19
CA ALA A 119 14.25 -11.84 4.95
C ALA A 119 15.45 -12.78 5.11
N TYR A 120 16.47 -12.37 5.88
CA TYR A 120 17.60 -13.25 6.21
C TYR A 120 17.19 -14.44 7.08
N LEU A 121 16.33 -14.23 8.07
CA LEU A 121 15.82 -15.33 8.90
C LEU A 121 14.96 -16.31 8.09
N LYS A 122 14.17 -15.81 7.13
CA LYS A 122 13.46 -16.65 6.15
C LYS A 122 14.43 -17.45 5.27
N LYS A 123 15.50 -16.81 4.75
CA LYS A 123 16.57 -17.48 4.00
C LYS A 123 17.22 -18.61 4.80
N LYS A 124 17.31 -18.47 6.12
CA LYS A 124 17.87 -19.46 7.04
C LYS A 124 16.84 -20.46 7.59
N GLU A 125 15.61 -20.42 7.06
CA GLU A 125 14.50 -21.29 7.49
C GLU A 125 14.21 -21.23 9.00
N LYS A 126 14.51 -20.07 9.62
CA LYS A 126 14.23 -19.81 11.04
C LYS A 126 12.81 -19.35 11.30
N ILE A 127 12.16 -18.77 10.30
CA ILE A 127 10.76 -18.32 10.31
C ILE A 127 10.12 -18.65 8.97
N ASP A 128 8.83 -18.99 9.00
CA ASP A 128 8.04 -19.36 7.80
C ASP A 128 6.84 -18.41 7.57
N CYS A 129 6.66 -17.41 8.41
CA CYS A 129 5.56 -16.45 8.27
C CYS A 129 5.73 -15.56 7.01
N LYS A 130 4.62 -14.98 6.55
CA LYS A 130 4.64 -14.00 5.45
C LYS A 130 5.39 -12.74 5.89
N LEU A 131 6.07 -12.09 4.93
CA LEU A 131 6.79 -10.84 5.13
C LEU A 131 6.29 -9.80 4.14
N ALA A 132 5.75 -8.72 4.67
CA ALA A 132 5.32 -7.55 3.92
C ALA A 132 6.23 -6.35 4.23
N THR A 133 6.52 -5.53 3.23
CA THR A 133 7.27 -4.29 3.42
C THR A 133 6.54 -3.11 2.79
N ILE A 134 6.50 -2.00 3.52
CA ILE A 134 5.89 -0.75 3.10
C ILE A 134 7.01 0.26 2.88
N LEU A 135 7.23 0.64 1.62
CA LEU A 135 8.21 1.64 1.27
C LEU A 135 7.66 3.03 1.62
N THR A 136 8.38 3.76 2.44
CA THR A 136 7.92 5.04 3.02
C THR A 136 8.47 6.28 2.31
N ASP A 137 8.80 6.13 1.02
CA ASP A 137 9.30 7.18 0.14
C ASP A 137 8.65 7.12 -1.24
N TYR A 138 8.99 8.08 -2.11
CA TYR A 138 8.45 8.19 -3.47
C TYR A 138 9.43 7.70 -4.54
N HIS A 139 10.58 7.18 -4.11
CA HIS A 139 11.58 6.51 -4.94
C HIS A 139 12.07 5.24 -4.29
N ILE A 140 12.59 4.31 -5.11
CA ILE A 140 13.16 3.06 -4.61
C ILE A 140 14.59 3.31 -4.13
N HIS A 141 14.89 2.86 -2.93
CA HIS A 141 16.25 2.78 -2.44
C HIS A 141 16.72 1.33 -2.43
N PRO A 142 17.95 1.00 -2.93
CA PRO A 142 18.43 -0.38 -3.03
C PRO A 142 18.38 -1.18 -1.73
N GLN A 143 18.40 -0.51 -0.57
CA GLN A 143 18.27 -1.18 0.73
C GLN A 143 16.93 -1.91 0.91
N TRP A 144 15.86 -1.50 0.21
CA TRP A 144 14.57 -2.20 0.21
C TRP A 144 14.59 -3.50 -0.60
N LEU A 145 15.56 -3.63 -1.52
CA LEU A 145 15.66 -4.75 -2.45
C LEU A 145 16.58 -5.89 -1.96
N VAL A 146 17.32 -5.65 -0.87
CA VAL A 146 18.21 -6.68 -0.29
C VAL A 146 17.39 -7.88 0.19
N LEU A 147 17.69 -9.08 -0.35
CA LEU A 147 16.96 -10.32 -0.07
C LEU A 147 15.46 -10.27 -0.44
N SER A 148 15.10 -9.48 -1.43
CA SER A 148 13.73 -9.25 -1.89
C SER A 148 12.99 -10.54 -2.29
N GLN A 149 13.68 -11.58 -2.74
CA GLN A 149 13.10 -12.88 -3.07
C GLN A 149 12.38 -13.53 -1.88
N TYR A 150 12.73 -13.16 -0.63
CA TYR A 150 12.12 -13.66 0.60
C TYR A 150 10.99 -12.75 1.11
N VAL A 151 10.72 -11.63 0.45
CA VAL A 151 9.58 -10.75 0.73
C VAL A 151 8.37 -11.20 -0.09
N ASN A 152 7.21 -11.23 0.55
CA ASN A 152 5.96 -11.66 -0.08
C ASN A 152 5.19 -10.48 -0.69
N TYR A 153 5.20 -9.30 -0.03
CA TYR A 153 4.44 -8.12 -0.43
C TYR A 153 5.29 -6.86 -0.35
N PHE A 154 5.27 -6.08 -1.41
CA PHE A 154 5.85 -4.74 -1.48
C PHE A 154 4.74 -3.73 -1.70
N PHE A 155 4.57 -2.81 -0.76
CA PHE A 155 3.65 -1.70 -0.87
C PHE A 155 4.41 -0.43 -1.23
N VAL A 156 4.06 0.18 -2.35
CA VAL A 156 4.77 1.34 -2.92
C VAL A 156 3.84 2.53 -3.07
N SER A 157 4.41 3.74 -3.12
CA SER A 157 3.65 4.98 -3.15
C SER A 157 3.08 5.32 -4.52
N ASN A 158 3.70 4.88 -5.62
CA ASN A 158 3.34 5.27 -6.99
C ASN A 158 3.73 4.23 -8.03
N ASP A 159 3.16 4.37 -9.24
CA ASP A 159 3.35 3.44 -10.35
C ASP A 159 4.79 3.44 -10.89
N THR A 160 5.51 4.56 -10.83
CA THR A 160 6.91 4.62 -11.24
C THR A 160 7.76 3.67 -10.40
N MET A 161 7.53 3.63 -9.09
CA MET A 161 8.22 2.68 -8.21
C MET A 161 7.90 1.23 -8.59
N LYS A 162 6.65 0.92 -8.90
CA LYS A 162 6.27 -0.44 -9.37
C LYS A 162 7.05 -0.82 -10.62
N VAL A 163 7.08 0.06 -11.62
CA VAL A 163 7.81 -0.17 -12.88
C VAL A 163 9.30 -0.37 -12.61
N ASP A 164 9.89 0.44 -11.76
CA ASP A 164 11.33 0.34 -11.46
C ASP A 164 11.65 -0.92 -10.65
N MET A 165 10.79 -1.35 -9.72
CA MET A 165 10.96 -2.62 -9.00
C MET A 165 10.87 -3.83 -9.93
N ILE A 166 10.00 -3.80 -10.93
CA ILE A 166 9.92 -4.85 -11.95
C ILE A 166 11.23 -4.92 -12.75
N LYS A 167 11.81 -3.78 -13.12
CA LYS A 167 13.13 -3.74 -13.79
C LYS A 167 14.25 -4.32 -12.92
N GLU A 168 14.16 -4.15 -11.60
CA GLU A 168 15.09 -4.74 -10.62
C GLU A 168 14.80 -6.24 -10.36
N GLY A 169 13.86 -6.86 -11.09
CA GLY A 169 13.57 -8.29 -11.05
C GLY A 169 12.57 -8.73 -9.98
N ILE A 170 11.83 -7.82 -9.38
CA ILE A 170 10.74 -8.17 -8.48
C ILE A 170 9.51 -8.57 -9.30
N ALA A 171 8.92 -9.71 -8.97
CA ALA A 171 7.72 -10.20 -9.64
C ALA A 171 6.53 -9.24 -9.43
N GLU A 172 5.82 -8.91 -10.50
CA GLU A 172 4.78 -7.89 -10.52
C GLU A 172 3.66 -8.16 -9.51
N GLU A 173 3.27 -9.41 -9.35
CA GLU A 173 2.22 -9.85 -8.41
C GLU A 173 2.56 -9.63 -6.93
N LYS A 174 3.80 -9.31 -6.61
CA LYS A 174 4.24 -8.95 -5.26
C LYS A 174 4.19 -7.44 -4.98
N ILE A 175 3.94 -6.60 -6.00
CA ILE A 175 4.06 -5.14 -5.90
C ILE A 175 2.68 -4.49 -5.98
N PHE A 176 2.30 -3.81 -4.91
CA PHE A 176 1.00 -3.16 -4.76
C PHE A 176 1.17 -1.64 -4.65
N VAL A 177 0.55 -0.90 -5.56
CA VAL A 177 0.58 0.58 -5.58
C VAL A 177 -0.55 1.13 -4.72
N THR A 178 -0.37 1.08 -3.42
CA THR A 178 -1.38 1.50 -2.43
C THR A 178 -1.17 2.92 -1.90
N GLY A 179 0.03 3.45 -2.01
CA GLY A 179 0.42 4.67 -1.29
C GLY A 179 1.11 4.34 0.05
N ILE A 180 1.58 5.39 0.72
CA ILE A 180 2.14 5.30 2.07
C ILE A 180 0.98 5.45 3.08
N PRO A 181 0.85 4.56 4.07
CA PRO A 181 -0.27 4.61 5.00
C PRO A 181 -0.23 5.87 5.88
N VAL A 182 -1.34 6.55 5.96
CA VAL A 182 -1.57 7.72 6.81
C VAL A 182 -2.67 7.41 7.84
N SER A 183 -2.70 8.17 8.93
CA SER A 183 -3.76 8.04 9.94
C SER A 183 -5.14 8.35 9.32
N GLU A 184 -6.17 7.59 9.67
CA GLU A 184 -7.56 7.86 9.27
C GLU A 184 -8.06 9.24 9.69
N ARG A 185 -7.41 9.87 10.67
CA ARG A 185 -7.72 11.25 11.08
C ARG A 185 -7.55 12.27 9.96
N PHE A 186 -6.68 12.04 8.97
CA PHE A 186 -6.54 12.91 7.79
C PHE A 186 -7.72 12.82 6.82
N LEU A 187 -8.63 11.85 7.00
CA LEU A 187 -9.83 11.66 6.21
C LEU A 187 -11.10 12.19 6.90
N GLN A 188 -10.96 12.67 8.14
CA GLN A 188 -12.08 13.19 8.91
C GLN A 188 -12.40 14.64 8.53
N GLU A 189 -13.66 14.98 8.62
CA GLU A 189 -14.12 16.36 8.57
C GLU A 189 -13.96 16.99 9.95
N PHE A 190 -13.46 18.21 10.00
CA PHE A 190 -13.25 18.96 11.22
C PHE A 190 -14.03 20.28 11.20
N ASP A 191 -14.48 20.71 12.37
CA ASP A 191 -15.06 22.04 12.54
C ASP A 191 -13.96 23.12 12.47
N SER A 192 -13.99 23.88 11.39
CA SER A 192 -13.02 24.95 11.12
C SER A 192 -13.02 26.04 12.21
N ASP A 193 -14.20 26.41 12.72
CA ASP A 193 -14.33 27.47 13.72
C ASP A 193 -13.76 27.04 15.06
N GLU A 194 -14.01 25.76 15.43
CA GLU A 194 -13.42 25.18 16.64
C GLU A 194 -11.89 25.14 16.55
N ILE A 195 -11.34 24.77 15.40
CA ILE A 195 -9.88 24.77 15.19
C ILE A 195 -9.32 26.19 15.30
N HIS A 196 -9.89 27.15 14.58
CA HIS A 196 -9.44 28.54 14.64
C HIS A 196 -9.46 29.07 16.09
N LYS A 197 -10.53 28.80 16.81
CA LYS A 197 -10.67 29.18 18.22
C LYS A 197 -9.63 28.51 19.12
N SER A 198 -9.41 27.21 18.95
CA SER A 198 -8.48 26.44 19.81
C SER A 198 -7.02 26.86 19.67
N PHE A 199 -6.63 27.34 18.47
CA PHE A 199 -5.28 27.84 18.20
C PHE A 199 -5.17 29.37 18.27
N GLY A 200 -6.25 30.08 18.58
CA GLY A 200 -6.29 31.54 18.61
C GLY A 200 -5.98 32.17 17.26
N LEU A 201 -6.54 31.58 16.20
CA LEU A 201 -6.42 32.03 14.81
C LEU A 201 -7.68 32.78 14.38
N ASN A 202 -7.54 33.71 13.42
CA ASN A 202 -8.66 34.43 12.84
C ASN A 202 -9.20 33.67 11.61
N PRO A 203 -10.48 33.24 11.57
CA PRO A 203 -11.03 32.47 10.45
C PRO A 203 -11.03 33.23 9.11
N GLU A 204 -11.01 34.56 9.13
CA GLU A 204 -10.98 35.41 7.95
C GLU A 204 -9.58 35.53 7.29
N LYS A 205 -8.55 35.01 7.95
CA LYS A 205 -7.16 35.07 7.44
C LYS A 205 -6.65 33.70 6.99
N PRO A 206 -6.04 33.62 5.80
CA PRO A 206 -5.47 32.36 5.33
C PRO A 206 -4.32 31.89 6.22
N THR A 207 -4.29 30.60 6.52
CA THR A 207 -3.28 29.97 7.39
C THR A 207 -2.29 29.16 6.58
N ILE A 208 -0.99 29.33 6.88
CA ILE A 208 0.10 28.50 6.36
C ILE A 208 0.64 27.63 7.49
N LEU A 209 0.73 26.33 7.23
CA LEU A 209 1.36 25.39 8.14
C LEU A 209 2.86 25.27 7.80
N PHE A 210 3.71 25.45 8.81
CA PHE A 210 5.16 25.49 8.64
C PHE A 210 5.84 24.43 9.53
N PHE A 211 6.43 23.41 8.92
CA PHE A 211 7.20 22.40 9.65
C PHE A 211 8.69 22.75 9.68
N ALA A 212 9.25 22.93 10.86
CA ALA A 212 10.66 23.25 11.02
C ALA A 212 11.62 22.06 10.88
N GLY A 213 11.11 20.86 10.57
CA GLY A 213 11.91 19.67 10.32
C GLY A 213 12.26 18.82 11.53
N GLY A 214 11.59 19.00 12.67
CA GLY A 214 11.71 18.15 13.85
C GLY A 214 13.15 18.01 14.39
N GLU A 215 13.48 16.84 14.92
CA GLU A 215 14.82 16.54 15.46
C GLU A 215 15.93 16.60 14.40
N PHE A 216 15.62 16.31 13.16
CA PHE A 216 16.52 16.35 12.01
C PHE A 216 16.56 17.71 11.33
N GLY A 217 16.16 18.80 11.99
CA GLY A 217 16.14 20.18 11.49
C GLY A 217 17.45 20.61 10.82
N LEU A 218 17.70 20.05 9.63
CA LEU A 218 18.82 20.33 8.77
C LEU A 218 18.57 21.66 8.04
N GLY A 219 19.62 22.40 7.75
CA GLY A 219 19.50 23.69 7.07
C GLY A 219 18.91 24.80 7.94
N ARG A 220 19.28 24.84 9.20
CA ARG A 220 18.80 25.79 10.22
C ARG A 220 18.69 27.23 9.74
N ASN A 221 19.61 27.68 8.88
CA ASN A 221 19.59 29.03 8.35
C ASN A 221 18.45 29.24 7.34
N THR A 222 18.26 28.32 6.39
CA THR A 222 17.20 28.43 5.37
C THR A 222 15.82 28.35 6.01
N THR A 223 15.58 27.38 6.92
CA THR A 223 14.29 27.27 7.65
C THR A 223 13.96 28.58 8.39
N PHE A 224 14.93 29.11 9.12
CA PHE A 224 14.76 30.38 9.83
C PHE A 224 14.55 31.55 8.86
N MET A 225 15.31 31.62 7.76
CA MET A 225 15.21 32.67 6.75
C MET A 225 13.85 32.66 6.03
N VAL A 226 13.31 31.46 5.73
CA VAL A 226 11.98 31.32 5.12
C VAL A 226 10.90 31.82 6.07
N LEU A 227 10.91 31.40 7.33
CA LEU A 227 9.95 31.90 8.32
C LEU A 227 10.04 33.43 8.49
N LYS A 228 11.27 33.96 8.57
CA LYS A 228 11.51 35.41 8.66
C LYS A 228 11.00 36.16 7.44
N ALA A 229 11.18 35.61 6.24
CA ALA A 229 10.66 36.20 5.01
C ALA A 229 9.13 36.22 5.00
N LEU A 230 8.50 35.11 5.36
CA LEU A 230 7.03 35.01 5.48
C LEU A 230 6.48 36.04 6.44
N ILE A 231 7.02 36.13 7.64
CA ILE A 231 6.57 37.08 8.67
C ILE A 231 6.67 38.53 8.18
N ARG A 232 7.75 38.88 7.47
CA ARG A 232 7.98 40.28 7.02
C ARG A 232 7.19 40.66 5.78
N MET A 233 6.99 39.71 4.86
CA MET A 233 6.44 39.98 3.55
C MET A 233 4.92 39.85 3.49
N PHE A 234 4.34 38.96 4.29
CA PHE A 234 2.92 38.59 4.19
C PHE A 234 2.20 38.82 5.50
N LYS A 235 1.82 40.06 5.73
CA LYS A 235 1.12 40.47 6.97
C LYS A 235 -0.32 39.94 7.05
N GLU A 236 -0.89 39.58 5.90
CA GLU A 236 -2.26 39.04 5.82
C GLU A 236 -2.33 37.55 6.16
N LEU A 237 -1.18 36.85 6.12
CA LEU A 237 -1.14 35.42 6.42
C LEU A 237 -1.00 35.16 7.93
N GLN A 238 -1.67 34.14 8.39
CA GLN A 238 -1.38 33.49 9.65
C GLN A 238 -0.41 32.31 9.43
N ILE A 239 0.44 32.04 10.39
CA ILE A 239 1.41 30.94 10.30
C ILE A 239 1.35 30.14 11.60
N VAL A 240 1.12 28.84 11.45
CA VAL A 240 1.33 27.89 12.54
C VAL A 240 2.63 27.17 12.27
N ALA A 241 3.66 27.45 13.06
CA ALA A 241 4.99 26.87 12.89
C ALA A 241 5.26 25.80 13.94
N ILE A 242 5.45 24.56 13.50
CA ILE A 242 5.71 23.39 14.35
C ILE A 242 7.20 23.14 14.38
N SER A 243 7.82 23.39 15.54
CA SER A 243 9.27 23.17 15.76
C SER A 243 9.62 21.74 16.14
N GLY A 244 8.62 20.92 16.45
CA GLY A 244 8.81 19.57 16.97
C GLY A 244 9.56 19.57 18.32
N ARG A 245 10.38 18.55 18.54
CA ARG A 245 11.17 18.42 19.79
C ARG A 245 12.45 19.27 19.81
N ASN A 246 12.67 20.14 18.84
CA ASN A 246 13.86 20.99 18.74
C ASN A 246 13.73 22.27 19.55
N LYS A 247 14.02 22.21 20.86
CA LYS A 247 13.94 23.35 21.79
C LYS A 247 14.73 24.59 21.33
N LYS A 248 15.89 24.41 20.69
CA LYS A 248 16.70 25.54 20.17
C LYS A 248 16.01 26.26 19.01
N MET A 249 15.35 25.49 18.14
CA MET A 249 14.59 26.07 17.02
C MET A 249 13.32 26.76 17.55
N ASN A 250 12.62 26.13 18.48
CA ASN A 250 11.45 26.70 19.15
C ASN A 250 11.77 28.08 19.73
N LYS A 251 12.84 28.18 20.55
CA LYS A 251 13.29 29.45 21.12
C LYS A 251 13.58 30.49 20.04
N LYS A 252 14.34 30.15 18.99
CA LYS A 252 14.65 31.09 17.90
C LYS A 252 13.41 31.60 17.17
N PHE A 253 12.40 30.75 16.99
CA PHE A 253 11.14 31.13 16.36
C PHE A 253 10.35 32.09 17.27
N ASN A 254 10.25 31.80 18.57
CA ASN A 254 9.61 32.68 19.53
C ASN A 254 10.32 34.05 19.60
N ASP A 255 11.66 34.05 19.70
CA ASP A 255 12.45 35.30 19.70
C ASP A 255 12.18 36.13 18.43
N LEU A 256 12.04 35.46 17.26
CA LEU A 256 11.70 36.14 16.00
C LEU A 256 10.30 36.73 16.04
N VAL A 257 9.32 35.99 16.52
CA VAL A 257 7.92 36.43 16.61
C VAL A 257 7.80 37.67 17.51
N VAL A 258 8.43 37.61 18.69
CA VAL A 258 8.46 38.73 19.65
C VAL A 258 9.17 39.97 19.03
N SER A 259 10.35 39.78 18.42
CA SER A 259 11.12 40.87 17.82
C SER A 259 10.42 41.54 16.63
N THR A 260 9.48 40.85 15.98
CA THR A 260 8.70 41.35 14.86
C THR A 260 7.28 41.79 15.26
N LYS A 261 6.92 41.71 16.53
CA LYS A 261 5.59 42.03 17.09
C LYS A 261 4.48 41.35 16.29
N SER A 262 4.59 40.02 16.10
CA SER A 262 3.70 39.22 15.23
C SER A 262 2.97 38.10 15.96
N GLU A 263 2.87 38.13 17.30
CA GLU A 263 2.28 37.13 18.17
C GLU A 263 0.82 36.83 17.87
N GLU A 264 0.07 37.84 17.41
CA GLU A 264 -1.35 37.70 17.07
C GLU A 264 -1.59 36.73 15.91
N ARG A 265 -0.69 36.72 14.92
CA ARG A 265 -0.85 35.96 13.68
C ARG A 265 0.12 34.79 13.50
N ILE A 266 1.13 34.65 14.35
CA ILE A 266 2.12 33.60 14.28
C ILE A 266 2.06 32.76 15.55
N LYS A 267 1.75 31.48 15.41
CA LYS A 267 1.73 30.52 16.52
C LYS A 267 2.89 29.57 16.39
N ILE A 268 3.69 29.46 17.44
CA ILE A 268 4.82 28.52 17.50
C ILE A 268 4.43 27.36 18.42
N LEU A 269 4.37 26.17 17.82
CA LEU A 269 4.09 24.93 18.52
C LEU A 269 5.35 24.10 18.65
N GLU A 270 5.46 23.33 19.72
CA GLU A 270 6.45 22.26 19.84
C GLU A 270 5.96 21.04 19.08
N PHE A 271 5.66 19.97 19.74
CA PHE A 271 5.03 18.78 19.18
C PHE A 271 3.51 18.91 19.33
N THR A 272 2.76 18.54 18.30
CA THR A 272 1.30 18.46 18.36
C THR A 272 0.81 17.20 17.63
N ASP A 273 -0.26 16.61 18.13
CA ASP A 273 -1.03 15.55 17.49
C ASP A 273 -2.21 16.09 16.65
N LYS A 274 -2.38 17.43 16.63
CA LYS A 274 -3.43 18.14 15.91
C LYS A 274 -3.02 18.54 14.47
N VAL A 275 -2.10 17.76 13.88
CA VAL A 275 -1.65 18.04 12.49
C VAL A 275 -2.77 17.86 11.47
N PRO A 276 -3.65 16.83 11.54
CA PRO A 276 -4.78 16.71 10.63
C PRO A 276 -5.72 17.92 10.65
N GLU A 277 -6.07 18.40 11.87
CA GLU A 277 -6.92 19.56 12.06
C GLU A 277 -6.26 20.83 11.49
N LEU A 278 -4.97 21.03 11.74
CA LEU A 278 -4.24 22.19 11.21
C LEU A 278 -4.12 22.15 9.69
N MET A 279 -3.93 20.94 9.11
CA MET A 279 -3.90 20.79 7.66
C MET A 279 -5.25 21.09 7.02
N SER A 280 -6.37 20.73 7.67
CA SER A 280 -7.72 20.97 7.12
C SER A 280 -8.07 22.46 6.94
N ILE A 281 -7.47 23.36 7.73
CA ILE A 281 -7.67 24.81 7.64
C ILE A 281 -6.54 25.55 6.91
N SER A 282 -5.53 24.82 6.42
CA SER A 282 -4.34 25.44 5.83
C SER A 282 -4.48 25.64 4.33
N LEU A 283 -3.96 26.76 3.82
CA LEU A 283 -3.83 27.07 2.40
C LEU A 283 -2.69 26.29 1.73
N GLY A 284 -1.70 25.88 2.49
CA GLY A 284 -0.54 25.15 2.03
C GLY A 284 0.46 24.86 3.14
N VAL A 285 1.43 24.01 2.83
CA VAL A 285 2.43 23.54 3.79
C VAL A 285 3.83 23.89 3.33
N ILE A 286 4.65 24.36 4.25
CA ILE A 286 6.08 24.56 4.04
C ILE A 286 6.82 23.54 4.89
N THR A 287 7.55 22.64 4.24
CA THR A 287 8.14 21.47 4.92
C THR A 287 9.35 20.90 4.19
N LYS A 288 10.09 20.05 4.86
CA LYS A 288 10.99 19.12 4.20
C LYS A 288 10.19 17.95 3.60
N PRO A 289 10.62 17.35 2.47
CA PRO A 289 9.83 16.37 1.74
C PRO A 289 10.04 14.94 2.27
N GLY A 290 9.75 14.70 3.55
CA GLY A 290 9.71 13.34 4.09
C GLY A 290 8.48 12.59 3.57
N GLY A 291 8.63 11.32 3.18
CA GLY A 291 7.59 10.57 2.48
C GLY A 291 6.22 10.56 3.18
N LEU A 292 6.19 10.40 4.51
CA LEU A 292 4.92 10.45 5.25
C LEU A 292 4.29 11.84 5.21
N THR A 293 5.06 12.90 5.48
CA THR A 293 4.53 14.27 5.44
C THR A 293 4.01 14.64 4.06
N ILE A 294 4.68 14.16 2.99
CA ILE A 294 4.17 14.29 1.63
C ILE A 294 2.80 13.62 1.49
N SER A 295 2.68 12.36 1.94
CA SER A 295 1.42 11.61 1.84
C SER A 295 0.28 12.30 2.62
N GLU A 296 0.57 12.83 3.82
CA GLU A 296 -0.35 13.63 4.61
C GLU A 296 -0.80 14.89 3.87
N CYS A 297 0.13 15.63 3.25
CA CYS A 297 -0.18 16.81 2.44
C CYS A 297 -1.02 16.47 1.20
N LEU A 298 -0.68 15.37 0.49
CA LEU A 298 -1.43 14.94 -0.69
C LEU A 298 -2.87 14.56 -0.33
N VAL A 299 -3.07 13.80 0.75
CA VAL A 299 -4.40 13.42 1.24
C VAL A 299 -5.20 14.65 1.67
N SER A 300 -4.54 15.64 2.29
CA SER A 300 -5.14 16.93 2.65
C SER A 300 -5.26 17.91 1.46
N LYS A 301 -4.84 17.51 0.25
CA LYS A 301 -4.91 18.30 -0.99
C LYS A 301 -4.16 19.64 -0.91
N LEU A 302 -3.05 19.68 -0.17
CA LEU A 302 -2.33 20.91 0.12
C LEU A 302 -1.15 21.14 -0.83
N PRO A 303 -1.02 22.35 -1.40
CA PRO A 303 0.20 22.80 -2.07
C PRO A 303 1.40 22.73 -1.12
N ILE A 304 2.55 22.28 -1.64
CA ILE A 304 3.76 22.08 -0.84
C ILE A 304 4.86 23.05 -1.28
N VAL A 305 5.47 23.74 -0.31
CA VAL A 305 6.74 24.44 -0.51
C VAL A 305 7.83 23.63 0.17
N VAL A 306 8.68 23.03 -0.63
CA VAL A 306 9.80 22.20 -0.14
C VAL A 306 10.97 23.07 0.27
N ILE A 307 11.48 22.80 1.47
CA ILE A 307 12.70 23.43 2.02
C ILE A 307 13.61 22.37 2.61
N ASN A 308 14.93 22.55 2.46
CA ASN A 308 15.95 21.75 3.14
C ASN A 308 15.74 20.22 3.11
N PRO A 309 15.58 19.61 1.93
CA PRO A 309 15.58 18.15 1.86
C PRO A 309 16.92 17.59 2.37
N ILE A 310 16.84 16.43 3.02
CA ILE A 310 18.05 15.64 3.32
C ILE A 310 18.63 15.15 1.99
N PRO A 311 19.92 15.35 1.73
CA PRO A 311 20.55 14.90 0.49
C PRO A 311 20.33 13.41 0.23
N GLY A 312 19.97 13.09 -1.02
CA GLY A 312 19.60 11.74 -1.45
C GLY A 312 18.09 11.55 -1.42
N GLN A 313 17.60 10.72 -0.54
CA GLN A 313 16.22 10.25 -0.47
C GLN A 313 15.16 11.38 -0.43
N GLU A 314 15.37 12.43 0.38
CA GLU A 314 14.43 13.55 0.39
C GLU A 314 14.61 14.49 -0.81
N GLU A 315 15.80 14.55 -1.44
CA GLU A 315 15.97 15.27 -2.72
C GLU A 315 15.17 14.57 -3.82
N GLU A 316 15.19 13.24 -3.89
CA GLU A 316 14.38 12.44 -4.84
C GLU A 316 12.88 12.62 -4.62
N ASN A 317 12.44 12.64 -3.36
CA ASN A 317 11.05 12.97 -3.01
C ASN A 317 10.67 14.40 -3.45
N ALA A 318 11.57 15.37 -3.28
CA ALA A 318 11.36 16.75 -3.75
C ALA A 318 11.21 16.84 -5.27
N GLU A 319 12.08 16.12 -5.99
CA GLU A 319 12.03 16.04 -7.46
C GLU A 319 10.72 15.40 -7.92
N PHE A 320 10.26 14.34 -7.29
CA PHE A 320 8.96 13.74 -7.57
C PHE A 320 7.83 14.78 -7.46
N LEU A 321 7.77 15.53 -6.38
CA LEU A 321 6.73 16.53 -6.15
C LEU A 321 6.78 17.67 -7.17
N VAL A 322 7.98 18.17 -7.49
CA VAL A 322 8.16 19.26 -8.46
C VAL A 322 7.80 18.80 -9.87
N ASN A 323 8.25 17.63 -10.28
CA ASN A 323 7.97 17.05 -11.60
C ASN A 323 6.47 16.77 -11.80
N ASN A 324 5.75 16.49 -10.73
CA ASN A 324 4.29 16.33 -10.73
C ASN A 324 3.51 17.62 -10.45
N ASN A 325 4.16 18.78 -10.42
CA ASN A 325 3.50 20.08 -10.20
C ASN A 325 2.73 20.23 -8.87
N VAL A 326 3.12 19.51 -7.82
CA VAL A 326 2.50 19.61 -6.47
C VAL A 326 3.29 20.53 -5.56
N ALA A 327 4.58 20.70 -5.85
CA ALA A 327 5.45 21.48 -5.00
C ALA A 327 6.29 22.50 -5.76
N VAL A 328 6.73 23.51 -5.01
CA VAL A 328 7.86 24.38 -5.38
C VAL A 328 8.98 24.12 -4.39
N TRP A 329 10.16 23.85 -4.90
CA TRP A 329 11.34 23.64 -4.08
C TRP A 329 12.19 24.90 -3.99
N ILE A 330 12.37 25.45 -2.78
CA ILE A 330 13.29 26.56 -2.50
C ILE A 330 14.69 25.98 -2.26
N LYS A 331 15.53 26.09 -3.26
CA LYS A 331 16.94 25.65 -3.18
C LYS A 331 17.80 26.68 -2.43
N PRO A 332 18.99 26.30 -1.91
CA PRO A 332 19.88 27.22 -1.20
C PRO A 332 20.31 28.47 -1.99
N GLU A 333 20.43 28.34 -3.30
CA GLU A 333 20.79 29.41 -4.23
C GLU A 333 19.60 30.34 -4.57
N ASP A 334 18.38 29.93 -4.25
CA ASP A 334 17.18 30.69 -4.62
C ASP A 334 17.00 31.94 -3.76
N LYS A 335 16.45 32.98 -4.38
CA LYS A 335 15.98 34.15 -3.66
C LYS A 335 14.63 33.86 -3.01
N ILE A 336 14.65 33.38 -1.77
CA ILE A 336 13.48 32.98 -0.97
C ILE A 336 12.30 33.97 -1.16
N ALA A 337 12.57 35.27 -0.98
CA ALA A 337 11.55 36.32 -1.11
C ALA A 337 10.91 36.35 -2.52
N ARG A 338 11.68 36.06 -3.58
CA ARG A 338 11.17 36.05 -4.95
C ARG A 338 10.23 34.88 -5.18
N THR A 339 10.62 33.69 -4.72
CA THR A 339 9.81 32.48 -4.85
C THR A 339 8.50 32.58 -4.09
N LEU A 340 8.54 33.05 -2.83
CA LEU A 340 7.34 33.26 -2.04
C LEU A 340 6.41 34.31 -2.64
N LYS A 341 6.97 35.43 -3.15
CA LYS A 341 6.21 36.48 -3.83
C LYS A 341 5.59 35.98 -5.14
N TYR A 342 6.28 35.11 -5.87
CA TYR A 342 5.72 34.48 -7.06
C TYR A 342 4.48 33.63 -6.69
N LEU A 343 4.59 32.76 -5.69
CA LEU A 343 3.46 31.93 -5.26
C LEU A 343 2.27 32.75 -4.78
N SER A 344 2.50 33.78 -3.96
CA SER A 344 1.41 34.62 -3.42
C SER A 344 0.64 35.40 -4.48
N ARG A 345 1.24 35.63 -5.66
CA ARG A 345 0.61 36.33 -6.78
C ARG A 345 -0.04 35.41 -7.81
N ASN A 346 0.21 34.11 -7.71
CA ASN A 346 -0.28 33.12 -8.66
C ASN A 346 -1.23 32.14 -7.94
N THR A 347 -2.41 32.62 -7.60
CA THR A 347 -3.47 31.82 -6.97
C THR A 347 -3.87 30.61 -7.83
N ASP A 348 -3.88 30.77 -9.17
CA ASP A 348 -4.16 29.68 -10.11
C ASP A 348 -3.11 28.56 -10.00
N LYS A 349 -1.83 28.93 -9.78
CA LYS A 349 -0.77 27.94 -9.55
C LYS A 349 -1.00 27.15 -8.26
N LEU A 350 -1.40 27.83 -7.17
CA LEU A 350 -1.71 27.15 -5.91
C LEU A 350 -2.92 26.23 -6.08
N LYS A 351 -3.95 26.68 -6.80
CA LYS A 351 -5.12 25.83 -7.12
C LYS A 351 -4.74 24.61 -7.93
N GLN A 352 -3.95 24.77 -9.00
CA GLN A 352 -3.43 23.65 -9.78
C GLN A 352 -2.62 22.65 -8.93
N MET A 353 -1.77 23.16 -8.02
CA MET A 353 -1.01 22.31 -7.10
C MET A 353 -1.92 21.50 -6.18
N SER A 354 -3.00 22.12 -5.66
CA SER A 354 -4.01 21.46 -4.83
C SER A 354 -4.78 20.38 -5.61
N GLU A 355 -5.21 20.69 -6.83
CA GLU A 355 -5.90 19.74 -7.72
C GLU A 355 -4.99 18.55 -8.06
N THR A 356 -3.72 18.81 -8.36
CA THR A 356 -2.75 17.74 -8.63
C THR A 356 -2.45 16.92 -7.37
N ALA A 357 -2.36 17.55 -6.19
CA ALA A 357 -2.22 16.83 -4.93
C ALA A 357 -3.38 15.85 -4.71
N ALA A 358 -4.61 16.28 -5.01
CA ALA A 358 -5.80 15.43 -4.93
C ALA A 358 -5.72 14.22 -5.90
N LEU A 359 -5.22 14.42 -7.12
CA LEU A 359 -5.06 13.35 -8.12
C LEU A 359 -3.99 12.32 -7.72
N LEU A 360 -2.91 12.77 -7.10
CA LEU A 360 -1.81 11.89 -6.66
C LEU A 360 -2.06 11.25 -5.30
N SER A 361 -3.06 11.73 -4.57
CA SER A 361 -3.34 11.23 -3.23
C SER A 361 -3.81 9.77 -3.26
N LYS A 362 -3.45 9.04 -2.20
CA LYS A 362 -3.90 7.67 -1.95
C LYS A 362 -4.58 7.63 -0.57
N PRO A 363 -5.81 8.19 -0.45
CA PRO A 363 -6.46 8.33 0.85
C PRO A 363 -6.75 6.99 1.52
N ASN A 364 -7.00 5.95 0.74
CA ASN A 364 -7.31 4.60 1.24
C ASN A 364 -6.07 3.73 1.46
N ALA A 365 -4.85 4.29 1.38
CA ALA A 365 -3.60 3.52 1.48
C ALA A 365 -3.56 2.56 2.68
N THR A 366 -3.96 3.04 3.87
CA THR A 366 -3.98 2.23 5.10
C THR A 366 -4.98 1.09 5.00
N GLU A 367 -6.18 1.38 4.54
CA GLU A 367 -7.26 0.40 4.34
C GLU A 367 -6.87 -0.65 3.29
N ASP A 368 -6.39 -0.22 2.12
CA ASP A 368 -6.02 -1.10 1.01
C ASP A 368 -4.89 -2.05 1.41
N ILE A 369 -3.84 -1.53 2.08
CA ILE A 369 -2.76 -2.36 2.62
C ILE A 369 -3.32 -3.39 3.60
N CYS A 370 -4.13 -2.97 4.56
CA CYS A 370 -4.69 -3.87 5.58
C CYS A 370 -5.62 -4.93 4.95
N LYS A 371 -6.44 -4.55 3.98
CA LYS A 371 -7.29 -5.51 3.24
C LYS A 371 -6.44 -6.58 2.54
N ILE A 372 -5.39 -6.19 1.81
CA ILE A 372 -4.49 -7.13 1.14
C ILE A 372 -3.81 -8.06 2.16
N LEU A 373 -3.34 -7.51 3.28
CA LEU A 373 -2.69 -8.30 4.33
C LEU A 373 -3.65 -9.26 5.04
N ILE A 374 -4.89 -8.83 5.31
CA ILE A 374 -5.91 -9.66 5.95
C ILE A 374 -6.44 -10.72 4.99
N HIS A 375 -6.56 -10.41 3.71
CA HIS A 375 -6.97 -11.39 2.70
C HIS A 375 -6.08 -12.65 2.72
N GLU A 376 -4.81 -12.53 3.10
CA GLU A 376 -3.94 -13.71 3.36
C GLU A 376 -4.43 -14.59 4.52
N PHE A 377 -5.23 -14.01 5.43
CA PHE A 377 -5.85 -14.75 6.54
C PHE A 377 -7.28 -15.14 6.26
N GLU A 378 -7.96 -14.46 5.33
CA GLU A 378 -9.32 -14.79 4.87
C GLU A 378 -9.35 -16.11 4.15
N ASP A 379 -8.21 -16.60 3.70
CA ASP A 379 -8.03 -18.00 3.36
C ASP A 379 -8.34 -18.97 4.52
N ILE A 380 -8.62 -18.46 5.71
CA ILE A 380 -9.05 -19.19 6.92
C ILE A 380 -10.50 -18.86 7.28
N VAL A 381 -11.04 -17.72 6.83
CA VAL A 381 -12.42 -17.30 7.08
C VAL A 381 -13.12 -17.13 5.75
N LYS A 382 -13.78 -18.19 5.30
CA LYS A 382 -14.68 -18.23 4.12
C LYS A 382 -14.02 -17.75 2.83
N THR A 383 -13.43 -18.69 2.07
CA THR A 383 -13.31 -18.49 0.62
C THR A 383 -14.65 -17.94 0.12
N PRO A 384 -14.65 -16.85 -0.68
CA PRO A 384 -15.91 -16.36 -1.24
C PRO A 384 -16.59 -17.52 -1.97
N ASN A 385 -17.88 -17.62 -1.84
CA ASN A 385 -18.66 -18.63 -2.52
C ASN A 385 -18.28 -18.59 -4.00
N GLN A 386 -17.61 -19.64 -4.49
CA GLN A 386 -17.28 -19.70 -5.91
C GLN A 386 -18.57 -19.97 -6.68
N ILE A 387 -18.92 -19.07 -7.57
CA ILE A 387 -20.00 -19.30 -8.52
C ILE A 387 -19.41 -20.00 -9.72
N VAL A 388 -19.90 -21.19 -10.02
CA VAL A 388 -19.51 -21.97 -11.21
C VAL A 388 -20.71 -22.06 -12.15
N ILE A 389 -20.52 -21.58 -13.35
CA ILE A 389 -21.51 -21.70 -14.42
C ILE A 389 -21.30 -23.04 -15.11
N SER A 390 -22.36 -23.79 -15.37
CA SER A 390 -22.27 -25.05 -16.10
C SER A 390 -23.43 -25.21 -17.07
N VAL A 391 -23.11 -25.66 -18.26
CA VAL A 391 -24.08 -25.85 -19.35
C VAL A 391 -24.09 -27.30 -19.79
N LEU A 392 -25.26 -27.93 -19.81
CA LEU A 392 -25.48 -29.19 -20.51
C LEU A 392 -25.99 -28.92 -21.92
N ILE A 393 -25.18 -29.24 -22.90
CA ILE A 393 -25.48 -29.01 -24.32
C ILE A 393 -26.02 -30.31 -24.94
N LYS A 394 -27.19 -30.20 -25.58
CA LYS A 394 -27.85 -31.32 -26.26
C LYS A 394 -27.82 -31.13 -27.78
N SER A 395 -27.62 -32.23 -28.52
CA SER A 395 -27.72 -32.27 -29.98
C SER A 395 -28.12 -33.67 -30.44
N LYS A 396 -29.15 -33.79 -31.28
CA LYS A 396 -29.61 -35.06 -31.89
C LYS A 396 -29.71 -36.23 -30.92
N GLY A 397 -30.27 -35.96 -29.70
CA GLY A 397 -30.42 -36.99 -28.67
C GLY A 397 -29.17 -37.34 -27.87
N LYS A 398 -28.04 -36.69 -28.12
CA LYS A 398 -26.79 -36.82 -27.35
C LYS A 398 -26.50 -35.58 -26.53
N TYR A 399 -25.73 -35.77 -25.47
CA TYR A 399 -25.37 -34.74 -24.49
C TYR A 399 -23.84 -34.59 -24.45
N LEU A 400 -23.36 -33.34 -24.40
CA LEU A 400 -21.94 -33.04 -24.38
C LEU A 400 -21.37 -32.99 -22.97
N PHE A 401 -20.26 -33.70 -22.80
CA PHE A 401 -19.41 -33.65 -21.62
C PHE A 401 -17.98 -33.33 -22.00
N ILE A 402 -17.18 -32.87 -21.04
CA ILE A 402 -15.75 -32.64 -21.22
C ILE A 402 -14.95 -33.58 -20.31
N LYS A 403 -13.84 -34.09 -20.80
CA LYS A 403 -12.89 -34.90 -20.08
C LYS A 403 -11.51 -34.24 -20.09
N PRO A 404 -10.89 -33.95 -18.93
CA PRO A 404 -9.53 -33.40 -18.89
C PRO A 404 -8.51 -34.38 -19.47
N LYS A 405 -7.60 -33.90 -20.33
CA LYS A 405 -6.46 -34.66 -20.85
C LYS A 405 -5.27 -34.73 -19.89
N SER A 406 -5.49 -34.54 -18.57
CA SER A 406 -4.40 -34.58 -17.61
C SER A 406 -3.87 -35.99 -17.39
N LYS A 407 -2.58 -36.11 -16.95
CA LYS A 407 -1.92 -37.40 -16.64
C LYS A 407 -2.54 -38.14 -15.43
N SER A 408 -3.53 -37.56 -14.75
CA SER A 408 -4.26 -38.28 -13.70
C SER A 408 -5.24 -39.25 -14.33
N LYS A 409 -5.22 -40.50 -13.88
CA LYS A 409 -6.04 -41.64 -14.38
C LYS A 409 -7.54 -41.53 -14.05
N SER A 410 -8.08 -40.35 -13.74
CA SER A 410 -9.51 -40.20 -13.44
C SER A 410 -10.32 -40.08 -14.73
N ASN A 411 -11.17 -41.10 -15.00
CA ASN A 411 -12.16 -41.07 -16.09
C ASN A 411 -13.43 -40.28 -15.74
N ILE A 412 -13.28 -39.15 -15.02
CA ILE A 412 -14.41 -38.32 -14.57
C ILE A 412 -14.79 -37.36 -15.66
N LEU A 413 -16.08 -37.32 -16.00
CA LEU A 413 -16.66 -36.39 -16.94
C LEU A 413 -17.27 -35.19 -16.22
N TYR A 414 -17.19 -34.04 -16.85
CA TYR A 414 -17.69 -32.76 -16.35
C TYR A 414 -18.62 -32.10 -17.37
N LEU A 415 -19.48 -31.22 -16.88
CA LEU A 415 -20.23 -30.30 -17.76
C LEU A 415 -19.30 -29.23 -18.33
N VAL A 416 -19.70 -28.69 -19.47
CA VAL A 416 -19.05 -27.49 -20.01
C VAL A 416 -19.30 -26.31 -19.06
N GLY A 417 -18.25 -25.57 -18.69
CA GLY A 417 -18.40 -24.43 -17.79
C GLY A 417 -17.10 -24.05 -17.09
N GLY A 418 -17.23 -23.15 -16.15
CA GLY A 418 -16.09 -22.64 -15.37
C GLY A 418 -16.53 -21.66 -14.28
N PRO A 419 -15.57 -21.14 -13.49
CA PRO A 419 -15.84 -20.13 -12.50
C PRO A 419 -16.31 -18.82 -13.15
N LEU A 420 -17.29 -18.16 -12.51
CA LEU A 420 -17.73 -16.82 -12.89
C LEU A 420 -16.69 -15.81 -12.39
N PRO A 421 -16.06 -15.01 -13.27
CA PRO A 421 -15.18 -13.93 -12.85
C PRO A 421 -15.96 -12.88 -12.04
N ASN A 422 -15.32 -12.32 -10.99
CA ASN A 422 -15.96 -11.38 -10.07
C ASN A 422 -16.33 -10.02 -10.73
N ASP A 423 -15.72 -9.71 -11.85
CA ASP A 423 -15.86 -8.44 -12.58
C ASP A 423 -16.76 -8.54 -13.82
N GLN A 424 -17.38 -9.70 -14.07
CA GLN A 424 -18.19 -9.93 -15.26
C GLN A 424 -19.66 -10.22 -14.93
N MET A 425 -20.55 -9.73 -15.80
CA MET A 425 -21.95 -10.08 -15.74
C MET A 425 -22.19 -11.54 -16.15
N LEU A 426 -23.20 -12.18 -15.54
CA LEU A 426 -23.52 -13.59 -15.74
C LEU A 426 -23.73 -13.93 -17.23
N ASP A 427 -24.52 -13.14 -17.96
CA ASP A 427 -24.83 -13.39 -19.37
C ASP A 427 -23.60 -13.29 -20.28
N THR A 428 -22.74 -12.30 -20.01
CA THR A 428 -21.49 -12.12 -20.76
C THR A 428 -20.52 -13.26 -20.47
N SER A 429 -20.39 -13.67 -19.22
CA SER A 429 -19.50 -14.77 -18.82
C SER A 429 -19.95 -16.09 -19.40
N LEU A 430 -21.25 -16.35 -19.44
CA LEU A 430 -21.81 -17.58 -19.99
C LEU A 430 -21.54 -17.69 -21.51
N GLN A 431 -21.80 -16.62 -22.27
CA GLN A 431 -21.49 -16.56 -23.70
C GLN A 431 -20.00 -16.71 -23.96
N THR A 432 -19.18 -16.01 -23.21
CA THR A 432 -17.71 -16.05 -23.35
C THR A 432 -17.15 -17.45 -23.04
N LEU A 433 -17.60 -18.09 -21.95
CA LEU A 433 -17.14 -19.44 -21.58
C LEU A 433 -17.49 -20.49 -22.64
N VAL A 434 -18.67 -20.40 -23.21
CA VAL A 434 -19.12 -21.37 -24.22
C VAL A 434 -18.53 -21.04 -25.59
N ALA A 435 -18.56 -19.78 -26.03
CA ALA A 435 -18.02 -19.38 -27.31
C ALA A 435 -16.51 -19.55 -27.40
N ASN A 436 -15.77 -19.13 -26.38
CA ASN A 436 -14.31 -19.23 -26.36
C ASN A 436 -13.81 -20.66 -26.10
N GLY A 437 -14.54 -21.46 -25.31
CA GLY A 437 -14.15 -22.82 -24.98
C GLY A 437 -14.49 -23.86 -26.04
N LEU A 438 -15.58 -23.65 -26.79
CA LEU A 438 -16.12 -24.64 -27.75
C LEU A 438 -16.31 -24.12 -29.17
N ASN A 439 -15.92 -22.90 -29.44
CA ASN A 439 -16.15 -22.23 -30.74
C ASN A 439 -17.61 -22.36 -31.28
N ILE A 440 -18.59 -22.24 -30.38
CA ILE A 440 -20.01 -22.28 -30.75
C ILE A 440 -20.74 -21.04 -30.23
N ASN A 441 -21.62 -20.54 -31.08
CA ASN A 441 -22.56 -19.52 -30.69
C ASN A 441 -23.92 -20.17 -30.37
N LEU A 442 -24.27 -20.23 -29.09
CA LEU A 442 -25.53 -20.84 -28.67
C LEU A 442 -26.70 -19.87 -28.93
N LYS A 443 -27.63 -20.27 -29.80
CA LYS A 443 -28.81 -19.47 -30.12
C LYS A 443 -29.80 -19.31 -28.99
N SER A 444 -29.82 -20.27 -28.03
CA SER A 444 -30.67 -20.21 -26.86
C SER A 444 -30.03 -20.94 -25.70
N ILE A 445 -29.80 -20.23 -24.60
CA ILE A 445 -29.38 -20.81 -23.32
C ILE A 445 -30.48 -20.52 -22.32
N LYS A 446 -30.96 -21.56 -21.64
CA LYS A 446 -32.03 -21.42 -20.63
C LYS A 446 -31.48 -21.76 -19.26
N PRO A 447 -31.69 -20.93 -18.22
CA PRO A 447 -31.41 -21.31 -16.87
C PRO A 447 -32.33 -22.49 -16.49
N TYR A 448 -31.79 -23.45 -15.78
CA TYR A 448 -32.56 -24.63 -15.40
C TYR A 448 -32.61 -24.81 -13.89
N ASP A 449 -31.47 -24.73 -13.21
CA ASP A 449 -31.37 -25.05 -11.79
C ASP A 449 -30.13 -24.39 -11.15
N PHE A 450 -30.11 -24.40 -9.83
CA PHE A 450 -28.90 -24.09 -9.08
C PHE A 450 -28.78 -25.09 -7.91
N ASP A 451 -27.54 -25.40 -7.53
CA ASP A 451 -27.24 -26.16 -6.33
C ASP A 451 -25.92 -25.66 -5.71
N SER A 452 -25.62 -26.12 -4.51
CA SER A 452 -24.36 -25.78 -3.87
C SER A 452 -23.71 -26.99 -3.24
N ASP A 453 -22.40 -26.93 -3.06
CA ASP A 453 -21.59 -27.96 -2.44
C ASP A 453 -20.48 -27.34 -1.59
N ILE A 454 -20.03 -28.08 -0.59
CA ILE A 454 -18.84 -27.70 0.19
C ILE A 454 -17.71 -28.61 -0.27
N GLN A 455 -16.70 -28.04 -0.92
CA GLN A 455 -15.54 -28.79 -1.37
C GLN A 455 -14.30 -28.43 -0.56
N LYS A 456 -13.50 -29.46 -0.23
CA LYS A 456 -12.19 -29.28 0.40
C LYS A 456 -11.12 -29.20 -0.67
N PHE A 457 -10.48 -28.04 -0.77
CA PHE A 457 -9.34 -27.87 -1.65
C PHE A 457 -8.10 -27.43 -0.83
N LYS A 458 -7.01 -28.20 -0.91
CA LYS A 458 -5.79 -27.99 -0.10
C LYS A 458 -6.05 -27.79 1.40
N GLY A 459 -6.98 -28.60 1.96
CA GLY A 459 -7.33 -28.54 3.39
C GLY A 459 -8.35 -27.49 3.79
N ARG A 460 -8.92 -26.73 2.83
CA ARG A 460 -9.90 -25.66 3.04
C ARG A 460 -11.27 -26.05 2.53
N GLU A 461 -12.31 -25.67 3.27
CA GLU A 461 -13.70 -25.84 2.85
C GLU A 461 -14.18 -24.56 2.14
N SER A 462 -14.68 -24.72 0.92
CA SER A 462 -15.26 -23.64 0.13
C SER A 462 -16.67 -24.04 -0.29
N GLN A 463 -17.62 -23.14 -0.14
CA GLN A 463 -18.94 -23.31 -0.71
C GLN A 463 -18.88 -22.95 -2.20
N ILE A 464 -19.26 -23.87 -3.06
CA ILE A 464 -19.39 -23.66 -4.49
C ILE A 464 -20.87 -23.62 -4.85
N ILE A 465 -21.30 -22.54 -5.48
CA ILE A 465 -22.66 -22.38 -6.01
C ILE A 465 -22.61 -22.69 -7.51
N TYR A 466 -23.36 -23.66 -7.95
CA TYR A 466 -23.46 -24.03 -9.36
C TYR A 466 -24.71 -23.45 -9.99
N LEU A 467 -24.52 -22.63 -11.01
CA LEU A 467 -25.61 -22.15 -11.88
C LEU A 467 -25.69 -23.06 -13.11
N ARG A 468 -26.80 -23.75 -13.28
CA ARG A 468 -27.02 -24.78 -14.29
C ARG A 468 -27.86 -24.27 -15.46
N TYR A 469 -27.37 -24.48 -16.64
CA TYR A 469 -28.03 -24.08 -17.89
C TYR A 469 -28.21 -25.27 -18.82
N LEU A 470 -29.25 -25.20 -19.64
CA LEU A 470 -29.49 -26.13 -20.76
C LEU A 470 -29.36 -25.36 -22.09
N ALA A 471 -28.73 -25.99 -23.06
CA ALA A 471 -28.61 -25.46 -24.40
C ALA A 471 -28.79 -26.56 -25.46
N GLU A 472 -29.27 -26.18 -26.62
CA GLU A 472 -29.38 -27.09 -27.79
C GLU A 472 -28.63 -26.52 -28.99
N ILE A 473 -27.99 -27.42 -29.74
CA ILE A 473 -27.36 -27.12 -31.01
C ILE A 473 -27.84 -28.08 -32.11
N ALA A 474 -27.78 -27.63 -33.35
CA ALA A 474 -28.31 -28.40 -34.50
C ALA A 474 -27.40 -29.59 -34.85
N ASN A 475 -26.08 -29.42 -34.80
CA ASN A 475 -25.15 -30.45 -35.29
C ASN A 475 -23.94 -30.60 -34.34
N PRO A 476 -23.70 -31.81 -33.78
CA PRO A 476 -22.55 -32.06 -32.88
C PRO A 476 -21.18 -31.87 -33.57
N LYS A 477 -21.11 -31.98 -34.89
CA LYS A 477 -19.86 -31.87 -35.67
C LYS A 477 -19.34 -30.42 -35.74
N ASP A 478 -20.19 -29.45 -35.44
CA ASP A 478 -19.84 -28.03 -35.49
C ASP A 478 -19.11 -27.58 -34.18
N VAL A 479 -18.96 -28.50 -33.21
CA VAL A 479 -18.38 -28.21 -31.92
C VAL A 479 -16.99 -28.80 -31.84
N TYR A 480 -16.02 -27.96 -31.57
CA TYR A 480 -14.64 -28.39 -31.24
C TYR A 480 -14.08 -27.59 -30.08
N ALA A 481 -13.24 -28.24 -29.29
CA ALA A 481 -12.56 -27.57 -28.19
C ALA A 481 -11.49 -26.60 -28.73
N THR A 482 -11.51 -25.37 -28.27
CA THR A 482 -10.52 -24.34 -28.63
C THR A 482 -9.20 -24.52 -27.84
N PHE A 483 -9.22 -25.30 -26.75
CA PHE A 483 -8.06 -25.61 -25.92
C PHE A 483 -7.74 -27.10 -25.96
N ASP A 484 -6.46 -27.44 -26.09
CA ASP A 484 -5.99 -28.84 -26.13
C ASP A 484 -6.11 -29.61 -24.82
N ASN A 485 -6.59 -28.96 -23.75
CA ASN A 485 -6.61 -29.54 -22.40
C ASN A 485 -7.79 -30.48 -22.13
N PHE A 486 -8.80 -30.52 -23.03
CA PHE A 486 -10.01 -31.29 -22.85
C PHE A 486 -10.35 -32.11 -24.08
N GLU A 487 -10.99 -33.25 -23.85
CA GLU A 487 -11.63 -34.08 -24.87
C GLU A 487 -13.16 -33.87 -24.78
N LEU A 488 -13.82 -33.72 -25.92
CA LEU A 488 -15.27 -33.58 -26.01
C LEU A 488 -15.92 -34.95 -26.20
N ILE A 489 -16.86 -35.29 -25.31
CA ILE A 489 -17.50 -36.62 -25.33
C ILE A 489 -19.02 -36.42 -25.45
N TRP A 490 -19.56 -36.93 -26.56
CA TRP A 490 -21.00 -36.95 -26.83
C TRP A 490 -21.60 -38.30 -26.44
N LEU A 491 -22.50 -38.32 -25.42
CA LEU A 491 -23.14 -39.49 -24.91
C LEU A 491 -24.65 -39.48 -25.17
N SER A 492 -25.20 -40.60 -25.62
CA SER A 492 -26.64 -40.86 -25.59
C SER A 492 -27.13 -41.04 -24.16
N LYS A 493 -28.46 -41.04 -23.94
CA LYS A 493 -29.03 -41.23 -22.63
C LYS A 493 -28.60 -42.56 -21.99
N ASP A 494 -28.52 -43.66 -22.77
CA ASP A 494 -28.13 -44.99 -22.29
C ASP A 494 -26.63 -45.03 -21.93
N GLU A 495 -25.79 -44.34 -22.71
CA GLU A 495 -24.33 -44.29 -22.44
C GLU A 495 -24.02 -43.47 -21.19
N ILE A 496 -24.87 -42.51 -20.78
CA ILE A 496 -24.68 -41.70 -19.57
C ILE A 496 -24.60 -42.59 -18.31
N GLU A 497 -25.43 -43.61 -18.21
CA GLU A 497 -25.46 -44.50 -17.01
C GLU A 497 -24.14 -45.30 -16.81
N HIS A 498 -23.31 -45.43 -17.82
CA HIS A 498 -22.08 -46.22 -17.82
C HIS A 498 -20.79 -45.41 -17.61
N ASN A 499 -20.92 -44.13 -17.31
CA ASN A 499 -19.76 -43.23 -17.14
C ASN A 499 -19.67 -42.64 -15.71
N ASN A 500 -18.45 -42.18 -15.35
CA ASN A 500 -18.19 -41.56 -14.06
C ASN A 500 -18.24 -40.03 -14.18
N TYR A 501 -18.88 -39.37 -13.23
CA TYR A 501 -19.08 -37.90 -13.22
C TYR A 501 -18.64 -37.31 -11.87
N SER A 502 -18.38 -36.00 -11.86
CA SER A 502 -18.24 -35.28 -10.59
C SER A 502 -19.57 -35.32 -9.80
N GLU A 503 -19.49 -35.28 -8.48
CA GLU A 503 -20.68 -35.35 -7.62
C GLU A 503 -21.74 -34.30 -7.97
N SER A 504 -21.30 -33.07 -8.25
CA SER A 504 -22.20 -31.99 -8.68
C SER A 504 -22.88 -32.28 -10.02
N THR A 505 -22.17 -32.93 -10.96
CA THR A 505 -22.75 -33.37 -12.25
C THR A 505 -23.74 -34.51 -12.04
N ILE A 506 -23.46 -35.46 -11.16
CA ILE A 506 -24.39 -36.57 -10.81
C ILE A 506 -25.70 -36.01 -10.29
N ARG A 507 -25.66 -35.07 -9.32
CA ARG A 507 -26.90 -34.46 -8.77
C ARG A 507 -27.73 -33.79 -9.87
N PHE A 508 -27.07 -33.09 -10.79
CA PHE A 508 -27.77 -32.43 -11.89
C PHE A 508 -28.40 -33.41 -12.89
N LEU A 509 -27.65 -34.44 -13.28
CA LEU A 509 -28.17 -35.49 -14.20
C LEU A 509 -29.35 -36.26 -13.60
N LYS A 510 -29.33 -36.51 -12.28
CA LYS A 510 -30.47 -37.13 -11.56
C LYS A 510 -31.72 -36.24 -11.59
N LYS A 511 -31.59 -34.92 -11.38
CA LYS A 511 -32.70 -33.96 -11.50
C LYS A 511 -33.31 -33.96 -12.91
N LEU A 512 -32.47 -34.12 -13.94
CA LEU A 512 -32.90 -34.23 -15.34
C LEU A 512 -33.46 -35.62 -15.72
N LYS A 513 -33.44 -36.60 -14.82
CA LYS A 513 -33.78 -37.99 -15.08
C LYS A 513 -32.97 -38.63 -16.22
N LEU A 514 -31.72 -38.17 -16.36
CA LEU A 514 -30.71 -38.72 -17.29
C LEU A 514 -29.81 -39.76 -16.61
N LEU A 515 -29.80 -39.80 -15.29
CA LEU A 515 -29.12 -40.78 -14.44
C LEU A 515 -30.11 -41.25 -13.35
N LYS A 516 -30.06 -42.56 -13.02
CA LYS A 516 -30.92 -43.14 -11.94
C LYS A 516 -30.43 -42.82 -10.53
#